data_1975f572af4cb0bb006c515a61c9b3e4
#
_entry.id   1975f572af4cb0bb006c515a61c9b3e4
#
_cell.length_a   1.000
_cell.length_b   1.000
_cell.length_c   1.000
_cell.angle_alpha   90.00
_cell.angle_beta   90.00
_cell.angle_gamma   90.00
#
_symmetry.space_group_name_H-M   'P 1'
#
loop_
_entity.id
_entity.type
_entity.pdbx_description
1 polymer ?
#
loop_
_entity_poly.entity_id
_entity_poly.type
_entity_poly.pdbx_seq_one_letter_code
_entity_poly.pdbx_strand_id
1 'polypeptide(L)'
;GVGQSETVVSEMVDCYLVLMLPGAGDELQGIKKGVLELADIIAVNKADGSTTTDALHAKAAYQRALSILQHRTSWIPLALTCSAISGDGMDDLWQQVRNHRRQMIDTGELVERREQQRVTWMWSMVEQQILASVKNNPELQPLSDDLELKVRKQSLTAPQAANELLVAWAQSNYLGAPAPTPKVP
;
A
#
# COMPACT_ATOMS: atom_id res chain seq x y z
N GLY A 1 -11.87 -2.30 -1.27
CA GLY A 1 -10.64 -2.85 -1.76
C GLY A 1 -10.27 -4.10 -1.00
N VAL A 2 -10.24 -5.18 -1.69
CA VAL A 2 -9.77 -6.46 -1.15
C VAL A 2 -8.36 -6.69 -1.65
N GLY A 3 -7.43 -6.90 -0.77
CA GLY A 3 -6.02 -7.08 -1.07
C GLY A 3 -5.17 -6.00 -0.41
N GLN A 4 -3.88 -6.09 -0.50
CA GLN A 4 -2.89 -5.25 0.18
C GLN A 4 -2.82 -3.79 -0.37
N SER A 5 -3.95 -3.24 -0.86
CA SER A 5 -4.02 -1.87 -1.39
C SER A 5 -3.69 -0.80 -0.34
N GLU A 6 -3.97 -1.06 0.92
CA GLU A 6 -3.61 -0.20 2.04
C GLU A 6 -2.10 -0.03 2.19
N THR A 7 -1.32 -1.10 1.98
CA THR A 7 0.15 -1.05 2.00
C THR A 7 0.67 -0.20 0.84
N VAL A 8 0.14 -0.43 -0.36
CA VAL A 8 0.52 0.34 -1.55
C VAL A 8 0.27 1.84 -1.35
N VAL A 9 -0.90 2.22 -0.80
CA VAL A 9 -1.21 3.64 -0.54
C VAL A 9 -0.25 4.25 0.47
N SER A 10 0.06 3.56 1.57
CA SER A 10 0.99 4.07 2.60
C SER A 10 2.41 4.28 2.06
N GLU A 11 2.82 3.47 1.07
CA GLU A 11 4.11 3.57 0.39
C GLU A 11 4.18 4.69 -0.65
N MET A 12 3.05 5.31 -1.01
CA MET A 12 2.97 6.38 -2.02
C MET A 12 2.77 7.78 -1.43
N VAL A 13 2.49 7.90 -0.13
CA VAL A 13 2.12 9.16 0.51
C VAL A 13 3.09 9.56 1.61
N ASP A 14 3.22 10.86 1.86
CA ASP A 14 4.05 11.37 2.96
C ASP A 14 3.37 11.21 4.32
N CYS A 15 2.02 11.25 4.34
CA CYS A 15 1.17 11.06 5.52
C CYS A 15 0.00 10.14 5.18
N TYR A 16 -0.15 9.05 5.91
CA TYR A 16 -1.23 8.09 5.71
C TYR A 16 -2.37 8.37 6.68
N LEU A 17 -3.35 9.12 6.21
CA LEU A 17 -4.59 9.42 6.92
C LEU A 17 -5.64 8.36 6.63
N VAL A 18 -6.14 7.70 7.68
CA VAL A 18 -7.20 6.71 7.60
C VAL A 18 -8.51 7.29 8.11
N LEU A 19 -9.55 7.25 7.28
CA LEU A 19 -10.90 7.68 7.66
C LEU A 19 -11.71 6.48 8.14
N MET A 20 -12.28 6.62 9.34
CA MET A 20 -13.12 5.61 9.97
C MET A 20 -14.53 6.14 10.21
N LEU A 21 -15.50 5.25 10.38
CA LEU A 21 -16.88 5.58 10.74
C LEU A 21 -17.14 5.15 12.19
N PRO A 22 -17.98 5.88 12.95
CA PRO A 22 -18.43 5.45 14.25
C PRO A 22 -19.41 4.28 14.14
N GLY A 23 -19.48 3.43 15.16
CA GLY A 23 -20.55 2.43 15.31
C GLY A 23 -20.44 1.18 14.44
N ALA A 24 -19.31 0.89 13.84
CA ALA A 24 -19.06 -0.38 13.16
C ALA A 24 -18.76 -1.50 14.20
N GLY A 25 -19.74 -1.92 14.93
CA GLY A 25 -19.89 -2.87 16.10
C GLY A 25 -18.72 -3.80 16.30
N ASP A 26 -17.77 -4.17 16.30
CA ASP A 26 -16.56 -4.89 16.55
C ASP A 26 -15.38 -4.14 15.92
N GLU A 27 -15.24 -2.88 16.32
CA GLU A 27 -14.42 -1.86 15.64
C GLU A 27 -12.95 -2.26 15.42
N LEU A 28 -12.42 -3.09 16.31
CA LEU A 28 -11.05 -3.59 16.18
C LEU A 28 -10.95 -4.89 15.34
N GLN A 29 -12.04 -5.68 15.23
CA GLN A 29 -12.03 -6.90 14.41
C GLN A 29 -12.24 -6.61 12.91
N GLY A 30 -12.91 -5.51 12.58
CA GLY A 30 -13.13 -5.07 11.19
C GLY A 30 -11.93 -4.41 10.53
N ILE A 31 -10.99 -3.91 11.33
CA ILE A 31 -9.77 -3.29 10.81
C ILE A 31 -8.67 -4.34 10.73
N LYS A 32 -8.19 -4.58 9.54
CA LYS A 32 -6.97 -5.38 9.38
C LYS A 32 -5.85 -4.72 10.18
N LYS A 33 -5.21 -5.48 11.06
CA LYS A 33 -4.08 -5.02 11.88
C LYS A 33 -3.06 -4.20 11.09
N GLY A 34 -2.83 -4.58 9.82
CA GLY A 34 -1.92 -3.88 8.92
C GLY A 34 -2.26 -2.41 8.65
N VAL A 35 -3.54 -2.03 8.63
CA VAL A 35 -3.94 -0.62 8.42
C VAL A 35 -3.53 0.24 9.60
N LEU A 36 -3.74 -0.26 10.84
CA LEU A 36 -3.37 0.45 12.06
C LEU A 36 -1.84 0.62 12.19
N GLU A 37 -1.07 -0.39 11.74
CA GLU A 37 0.39 -0.35 11.77
C GLU A 37 0.99 0.66 10.78
N LEU A 38 0.23 1.04 9.75
CA LEU A 38 0.67 1.95 8.70
C LEU A 38 0.14 3.38 8.87
N ALA A 39 -0.95 3.56 9.65
CA ALA A 39 -1.61 4.84 9.81
C ALA A 39 -0.76 5.84 10.58
N ASP A 40 -0.57 7.03 10.02
CA ASP A 40 0.01 8.17 10.73
C ASP A 40 -1.07 8.91 11.54
N ILE A 41 -2.29 9.00 10.99
CA ILE A 41 -3.45 9.64 11.63
C ILE A 41 -4.71 8.82 11.34
N ILE A 42 -5.53 8.60 12.36
CA ILE A 42 -6.89 8.03 12.21
C ILE A 42 -7.91 9.11 12.51
N ALA A 43 -8.81 9.39 11.57
CA ALA A 43 -9.92 10.31 11.77
C ALA A 43 -11.25 9.56 11.75
N VAL A 44 -11.95 9.56 12.90
CA VAL A 44 -13.32 9.04 13.00
C VAL A 44 -14.25 10.12 12.51
N ASN A 45 -14.73 9.97 11.29
CA ASN A 45 -15.64 10.92 10.64
C ASN A 45 -17.09 10.67 11.05
N LYS A 46 -17.97 11.61 10.74
CA LYS A 46 -19.39 11.66 11.17
C LYS A 46 -19.55 11.74 12.68
N ALA A 47 -18.67 12.51 13.34
CA ALA A 47 -18.73 12.74 14.78
C ALA A 47 -19.71 13.89 15.13
N ASP A 48 -20.92 13.84 14.58
CA ASP A 48 -21.99 14.84 14.74
C ASP A 48 -23.33 14.20 15.08
N GLY A 49 -24.25 14.99 15.61
CA GLY A 49 -25.61 14.56 15.97
C GLY A 49 -25.63 13.33 16.87
N SER A 50 -26.38 12.30 16.48
CA SER A 50 -26.58 11.07 17.28
C SER A 50 -25.34 10.18 17.32
N THR A 51 -24.36 10.34 16.42
CA THR A 51 -23.18 9.50 16.32
C THR A 51 -21.97 10.03 17.09
N THR A 52 -22.08 11.19 17.72
CA THR A 52 -20.98 11.83 18.47
C THR A 52 -20.39 10.93 19.56
N THR A 53 -21.25 10.29 20.37
CA THR A 53 -20.82 9.40 21.46
C THR A 53 -20.08 8.18 20.92
N ASP A 54 -20.59 7.56 19.87
CA ASP A 54 -19.97 6.38 19.24
C ASP A 54 -18.63 6.76 18.61
N ALA A 55 -18.53 7.96 17.99
CA ALA A 55 -17.29 8.46 17.44
C ALA A 55 -16.21 8.68 18.51
N LEU A 56 -16.58 9.18 19.69
CA LEU A 56 -15.65 9.34 20.83
C LEU A 56 -15.20 7.99 21.38
N HIS A 57 -16.09 7.01 21.47
CA HIS A 57 -15.73 5.65 21.88
C HIS A 57 -14.77 5.00 20.86
N ALA A 58 -15.06 5.11 19.55
CA ALA A 58 -14.21 4.63 18.48
C ALA A 58 -12.83 5.28 18.51
N LYS A 59 -12.76 6.62 18.63
CA LYS A 59 -11.50 7.35 18.81
C LYS A 59 -10.68 6.79 19.97
N ALA A 60 -11.31 6.59 21.14
CA ALA A 60 -10.61 6.07 22.31
C ALA A 60 -10.10 4.63 22.11
N ALA A 61 -10.86 3.79 21.39
CA ALA A 61 -10.45 2.44 21.04
C ALA A 61 -9.23 2.44 20.08
N TYR A 62 -9.27 3.25 19.01
CA TYR A 62 -8.14 3.40 18.08
C TYR A 62 -6.89 3.98 18.76
N GLN A 63 -7.05 4.99 19.61
CA GLN A 63 -5.92 5.56 20.33
C GLN A 63 -5.23 4.53 21.24
N ARG A 64 -5.99 3.68 21.94
CA ARG A 64 -5.42 2.57 22.70
C ARG A 64 -4.72 1.55 21.81
N ALA A 65 -5.31 1.20 20.68
CA ALA A 65 -4.68 0.26 19.73
C ALA A 65 -3.35 0.82 19.18
N LEU A 66 -3.33 2.10 18.79
CA LEU A 66 -2.13 2.77 18.30
C LEU A 66 -1.03 2.83 19.38
N SER A 67 -1.37 3.03 20.66
CA SER A 67 -0.36 3.12 21.73
C SER A 67 0.35 1.81 22.04
N ILE A 68 -0.17 0.67 21.59
CA ILE A 68 0.44 -0.66 21.77
C ILE A 68 1.39 -1.01 20.62
N LEU A 69 1.21 -0.35 19.47
CA LEU A 69 2.01 -0.63 18.27
C LEU A 69 3.39 0.02 18.38
N GLN A 70 4.39 -0.65 17.82
CA GLN A 70 5.73 -0.07 17.69
C GLN A 70 5.73 0.97 16.57
N HIS A 71 6.18 2.18 16.87
CA HIS A 71 6.30 3.25 15.90
C HIS A 71 7.59 3.10 15.11
N ARG A 72 7.51 3.29 13.79
CA ARG A 72 8.65 3.17 12.87
C ARG A 72 9.38 4.50 12.66
N THR A 73 8.76 5.59 13.06
CA THR A 73 9.23 6.97 12.87
C THR A 73 9.19 7.73 14.19
N SER A 74 9.72 8.94 14.21
CA SER A 74 9.62 9.85 15.34
C SER A 74 8.19 10.32 15.60
N TRP A 75 7.30 10.22 14.60
CA TRP A 75 5.89 10.56 14.73
C TRP A 75 5.14 9.51 15.55
N ILE A 76 4.36 10.00 16.53
CA ILE A 76 3.46 9.15 17.32
C ILE A 76 2.07 9.20 16.69
N PRO A 77 1.57 8.09 16.09
CA PRO A 77 0.26 8.05 15.48
C PRO A 77 -0.85 8.39 16.48
N LEU A 78 -1.88 9.07 15.99
CA LEU A 78 -2.97 9.54 16.84
C LEU A 78 -4.34 9.36 16.18
N ALA A 79 -5.38 9.31 17.02
CA ALA A 79 -6.76 9.25 16.59
C ALA A 79 -7.51 10.53 16.95
N LEU A 80 -8.33 11.02 16.01
CA LEU A 80 -9.16 12.23 16.14
C LEU A 80 -10.60 11.92 15.75
N THR A 81 -11.51 12.79 16.14
CA THR A 81 -12.88 12.83 15.62
C THR A 81 -13.05 14.02 14.69
N CYS A 82 -13.84 13.88 13.65
CA CYS A 82 -14.22 15.00 12.78
C CYS A 82 -15.63 14.80 12.21
N SER A 83 -16.20 15.87 11.68
CA SER A 83 -17.44 15.83 10.90
C SER A 83 -17.24 16.66 9.65
N ALA A 84 -17.36 16.01 8.49
CA ALA A 84 -17.33 16.69 7.20
C ALA A 84 -18.60 17.52 6.93
N ILE A 85 -19.68 17.31 7.71
CA ILE A 85 -20.95 18.04 7.55
C ILE A 85 -20.93 19.32 8.39
N SER A 86 -20.61 19.23 9.70
CA SER A 86 -20.57 20.38 10.59
C SER A 86 -19.26 21.17 10.50
N GLY A 87 -18.19 20.56 10.05
CA GLY A 87 -16.83 21.10 10.07
C GLY A 87 -16.10 20.88 11.39
N ASP A 88 -16.75 20.32 12.40
CA ASP A 88 -16.16 20.09 13.73
C ASP A 88 -14.94 19.16 13.62
N GLY A 89 -13.84 19.53 14.28
CA GLY A 89 -12.60 18.75 14.29
C GLY A 89 -11.79 18.77 12.99
N MET A 90 -12.26 19.42 11.92
CA MET A 90 -11.56 19.48 10.64
C MET A 90 -10.28 20.33 10.71
N ASP A 91 -10.34 21.46 11.44
CA ASP A 91 -9.16 22.30 11.65
C ASP A 91 -8.10 21.59 12.49
N ASP A 92 -8.51 20.86 13.53
CA ASP A 92 -7.61 20.05 14.35
C ASP A 92 -6.96 18.94 13.53
N LEU A 93 -7.75 18.23 12.71
CA LEU A 93 -7.24 17.20 11.82
C LEU A 93 -6.18 17.78 10.87
N TRP A 94 -6.50 18.91 10.23
CA TRP A 94 -5.56 19.55 9.32
C TRP A 94 -4.31 20.06 10.03
N GLN A 95 -4.47 20.54 11.27
CA GLN A 95 -3.32 20.95 12.09
C GLN A 95 -2.40 19.76 12.40
N GLN A 96 -2.94 18.57 12.67
CA GLN A 96 -2.13 17.37 12.88
C GLN A 96 -1.41 16.91 11.61
N VAL A 97 -2.03 17.00 10.45
CA VAL A 97 -1.34 16.73 9.17
C VAL A 97 -0.16 17.70 8.98
N ARG A 98 -0.32 18.98 9.31
CA ARG A 98 0.77 19.97 9.26
C ARG A 98 1.87 19.70 10.29
N ASN A 99 1.49 19.28 11.48
CA ASN A 99 2.44 18.92 12.55
C ASN A 99 3.27 17.70 12.14
N HIS A 100 2.61 16.66 11.62
CA HIS A 100 3.28 15.48 11.07
C HIS A 100 4.33 15.89 10.03
N ARG A 101 3.91 16.65 9.02
CA ARG A 101 4.84 17.10 7.97
C ARG A 101 6.02 17.88 8.52
N ARG A 102 5.77 18.81 9.49
CA ARG A 102 6.83 19.61 10.12
C ARG A 102 7.83 18.70 10.84
N GLN A 103 7.34 17.79 11.67
CA GLN A 103 8.18 16.87 12.42
C GLN A 103 9.03 16.00 11.48
N MET A 104 8.44 15.43 10.44
CA MET A 104 9.15 14.61 9.45
C MET A 104 10.22 15.42 8.68
N ILE A 105 10.01 16.73 8.47
CA ILE A 105 11.03 17.62 7.90
C ILE A 105 12.15 17.86 8.91
N ASP A 106 11.81 18.22 10.13
CA ASP A 106 12.78 18.61 11.17
C ASP A 106 13.69 17.44 11.56
N THR A 107 13.20 16.21 11.50
CA THR A 107 13.97 14.98 11.76
C THR A 107 14.71 14.43 10.53
N GLY A 108 14.42 14.93 9.31
CA GLY A 108 14.96 14.40 8.06
C GLY A 108 14.21 13.15 7.51
N GLU A 109 13.32 12.56 8.30
CA GLU A 109 12.58 11.34 7.95
C GLU A 109 11.73 11.49 6.67
N LEU A 110 11.29 12.72 6.33
CA LEU A 110 10.56 12.96 5.09
C LEU A 110 11.40 12.66 3.85
N VAL A 111 12.67 13.02 3.89
CA VAL A 111 13.61 12.77 2.78
C VAL A 111 13.86 11.28 2.66
N GLU A 112 14.18 10.61 3.76
CA GLU A 112 14.41 9.16 3.81
C GLU A 112 13.19 8.37 3.31
N ARG A 113 11.98 8.74 3.77
CA ARG A 113 10.72 8.12 3.33
C ARG A 113 10.53 8.23 1.81
N ARG A 114 10.74 9.43 1.24
CA ARG A 114 10.63 9.66 -0.20
C ARG A 114 11.71 8.94 -1.02
N GLU A 115 12.91 8.80 -0.48
CA GLU A 115 13.97 8.01 -1.12
C GLU A 115 13.57 6.54 -1.18
N GLN A 116 13.10 5.98 -0.08
CA GLN A 116 12.61 4.61 -0.03
C GLN A 116 11.41 4.39 -0.97
N GLN A 117 10.46 5.31 -1.00
CA GLN A 117 9.32 5.26 -1.92
C GLN A 117 9.76 5.24 -3.39
N ARG A 118 10.75 6.05 -3.79
CA ARG A 118 11.28 6.04 -5.17
C ARG A 118 11.89 4.69 -5.53
N VAL A 119 12.63 4.08 -4.60
CA VAL A 119 13.22 2.74 -4.80
C VAL A 119 12.13 1.67 -4.92
N THR A 120 11.16 1.66 -4.01
CA THR A 120 10.03 0.74 -4.03
C THR A 120 9.24 0.88 -5.33
N TRP A 121 8.97 2.11 -5.75
CA TRP A 121 8.25 2.38 -7.00
C TRP A 121 9.04 1.91 -8.23
N MET A 122 10.35 2.14 -8.26
CA MET A 122 11.21 1.63 -9.32
C MET A 122 11.06 0.10 -9.47
N TRP A 123 11.15 -0.63 -8.35
CA TRP A 123 10.99 -2.09 -8.39
C TRP A 123 9.60 -2.53 -8.80
N SER A 124 8.55 -1.87 -8.32
CA SER A 124 7.17 -2.15 -8.76
C SER A 124 6.99 -1.95 -10.27
N MET A 125 7.61 -0.91 -10.84
CA MET A 125 7.60 -0.70 -12.30
C MET A 125 8.35 -1.81 -13.04
N VAL A 126 9.50 -2.25 -12.54
CA VAL A 126 10.26 -3.38 -13.12
C VAL A 126 9.42 -4.65 -13.12
N GLU A 127 8.81 -5.00 -11.99
CA GLU A 127 7.94 -6.17 -11.86
C GLU A 127 6.76 -6.12 -12.84
N GLN A 128 6.07 -4.98 -12.91
CA GLN A 128 4.95 -4.79 -13.82
C GLN A 128 5.37 -4.90 -15.29
N GLN A 129 6.51 -4.31 -15.66
CA GLN A 129 7.02 -4.36 -17.03
C GLN A 129 7.44 -5.77 -17.44
N ILE A 130 8.12 -6.50 -16.54
CA ILE A 130 8.50 -7.89 -16.78
C ILE A 130 7.23 -8.75 -16.92
N LEU A 131 6.28 -8.64 -16.01
CA LEU A 131 5.04 -9.40 -16.08
C LEU A 131 4.23 -9.08 -17.34
N ALA A 132 4.17 -7.81 -17.73
CA ALA A 132 3.51 -7.39 -18.96
C ALA A 132 4.23 -7.93 -20.21
N SER A 133 5.56 -7.94 -20.22
CA SER A 133 6.34 -8.47 -21.35
C SER A 133 6.20 -9.99 -21.51
N VAL A 134 5.96 -10.72 -20.43
CA VAL A 134 5.63 -12.15 -20.48
C VAL A 134 4.20 -12.36 -20.99
N LYS A 135 3.21 -11.69 -20.35
CA LYS A 135 1.79 -11.91 -20.62
C LYS A 135 1.33 -11.43 -22.00
N ASN A 136 1.93 -10.34 -22.48
CA ASN A 136 1.53 -9.71 -23.75
C ASN A 136 2.43 -10.14 -24.93
N ASN A 137 3.33 -11.09 -24.74
CA ASN A 137 4.19 -11.59 -25.80
C ASN A 137 3.42 -12.60 -26.69
N PRO A 138 3.12 -12.28 -27.97
CA PRO A 138 2.37 -13.18 -28.84
C PRO A 138 3.08 -14.52 -29.12
N GLU A 139 4.41 -14.56 -29.06
CA GLU A 139 5.20 -15.77 -29.25
C GLU A 139 5.08 -16.75 -28.10
N LEU A 140 4.83 -16.24 -26.89
CA LEU A 140 4.67 -17.03 -25.66
C LEU A 140 3.24 -17.49 -25.40
N GLN A 141 2.25 -16.90 -26.07
CA GLN A 141 0.85 -17.18 -25.81
C GLN A 141 0.49 -18.68 -25.97
N PRO A 142 0.91 -19.39 -27.08
CA PRO A 142 0.60 -20.80 -27.20
C PRO A 142 1.23 -21.68 -26.12
N LEU A 143 2.45 -21.33 -25.68
CA LEU A 143 3.13 -22.02 -24.59
C LEU A 143 2.42 -21.76 -23.24
N SER A 144 2.05 -20.51 -23.00
CA SER A 144 1.32 -20.13 -21.77
C SER A 144 0.00 -20.90 -21.65
N ASP A 145 -0.79 -20.96 -22.72
CA ASP A 145 -2.06 -21.68 -22.75
C ASP A 145 -1.89 -23.19 -22.49
N ASP A 146 -0.86 -23.82 -23.10
CA ASP A 146 -0.54 -25.22 -22.87
C ASP A 146 -0.09 -25.50 -21.43
N LEU A 147 0.79 -24.67 -20.89
CA LEU A 147 1.26 -24.77 -19.50
C LEU A 147 0.12 -24.59 -18.49
N GLU A 148 -0.77 -23.62 -18.71
CA GLU A 148 -1.95 -23.46 -17.86
C GLU A 148 -2.84 -24.70 -17.89
N LEU A 149 -3.06 -25.29 -19.06
CA LEU A 149 -3.85 -26.52 -19.20
C LEU A 149 -3.20 -27.69 -18.45
N LYS A 150 -1.88 -27.86 -18.56
CA LYS A 150 -1.12 -28.89 -17.85
C LYS A 150 -1.20 -28.73 -16.32
N VAL A 151 -1.09 -27.49 -15.83
CA VAL A 151 -1.23 -27.20 -14.40
C VAL A 151 -2.65 -27.49 -13.92
N ARG A 152 -3.69 -27.08 -14.66
CA ARG A 152 -5.11 -27.40 -14.34
C ARG A 152 -5.36 -28.89 -14.29
N LYS A 153 -4.74 -29.67 -15.18
CA LYS A 153 -4.84 -31.14 -15.22
C LYS A 153 -3.92 -31.86 -14.22
N GLN A 154 -3.17 -31.11 -13.43
CA GLN A 154 -2.19 -31.67 -12.46
C GLN A 154 -1.10 -32.54 -13.11
N SER A 155 -0.87 -32.41 -14.41
CA SER A 155 0.19 -33.13 -15.14
C SER A 155 1.53 -32.39 -15.08
N LEU A 156 1.53 -31.11 -14.65
CA LEU A 156 2.73 -30.32 -14.41
C LEU A 156 2.49 -29.48 -13.13
N THR A 157 3.52 -29.29 -12.33
CA THR A 157 3.43 -28.46 -11.13
C THR A 157 3.52 -26.97 -11.51
N ALA A 158 2.87 -26.09 -10.73
CA ALA A 158 2.92 -24.64 -10.99
C ALA A 158 4.36 -24.07 -11.00
N PRO A 159 5.28 -24.46 -10.09
CA PRO A 159 6.68 -24.01 -10.18
C PRO A 159 7.41 -24.46 -11.45
N GLN A 160 7.16 -25.68 -11.95
CA GLN A 160 7.75 -26.15 -13.19
C GLN A 160 7.23 -25.37 -14.39
N ALA A 161 5.91 -25.17 -14.49
CA ALA A 161 5.30 -24.37 -15.54
C ALA A 161 5.82 -22.91 -15.56
N ALA A 162 5.92 -22.29 -14.38
CA ALA A 162 6.47 -20.94 -14.26
C ALA A 162 7.93 -20.87 -14.75
N ASN A 163 8.75 -21.85 -14.39
CA ASN A 163 10.14 -21.90 -14.84
C ASN A 163 10.25 -22.09 -16.36
N GLU A 164 9.46 -22.98 -16.96
CA GLU A 164 9.43 -23.19 -18.41
C GLU A 164 9.04 -21.92 -19.16
N LEU A 165 8.02 -21.19 -18.67
CA LEU A 165 7.58 -19.94 -19.28
C LEU A 165 8.66 -18.84 -19.17
N LEU A 166 9.33 -18.72 -18.03
CA LEU A 166 10.39 -17.75 -17.82
C LEU A 166 11.62 -18.03 -18.66
N VAL A 167 11.99 -19.31 -18.84
CA VAL A 167 13.09 -19.71 -19.74
C VAL A 167 12.77 -19.34 -21.18
N ALA A 168 11.56 -19.64 -21.66
CA ALA A 168 11.13 -19.28 -23.01
C ALA A 168 11.10 -17.76 -23.22
N TRP A 169 10.60 -17.00 -22.23
CA TRP A 169 10.61 -15.54 -22.27
C TRP A 169 12.04 -14.97 -22.32
N ALA A 170 12.97 -15.49 -21.52
CA ALA A 170 14.35 -15.06 -21.57
C ALA A 170 14.98 -15.30 -22.94
N GLN A 171 14.72 -16.46 -23.56
CA GLN A 171 15.22 -16.80 -24.89
C GLN A 171 14.65 -15.88 -25.99
N SER A 172 13.34 -15.56 -25.94
CA SER A 172 12.71 -14.66 -26.92
C SER A 172 13.25 -13.23 -26.83
N ASN A 173 13.61 -12.75 -25.65
CA ASN A 173 14.17 -11.41 -25.45
C ASN A 173 15.67 -11.33 -25.82
N TYR A 174 16.45 -12.40 -25.64
CA TYR A 174 17.86 -12.41 -26.01
C TYR A 174 18.07 -12.48 -27.56
N LEU A 175 17.15 -13.03 -28.27
CA LEU A 175 17.22 -13.14 -29.76
C LEU A 175 16.75 -11.85 -30.46
N GLY A 176 16.08 -10.94 -29.78
CA GLY A 176 15.52 -9.69 -30.33
C GLY A 176 16.17 -8.39 -29.87
N ALA A 177 17.08 -8.41 -28.93
CA ALA A 177 17.69 -7.19 -28.42
C ALA A 177 18.93 -6.78 -29.23
N PRO A 178 18.97 -5.59 -29.87
CA PRO A 178 20.24 -5.02 -30.33
C PRO A 178 21.13 -4.82 -29.11
N ALA A 179 22.41 -5.23 -29.25
CA ALA A 179 23.42 -5.07 -28.21
C ALA A 179 23.41 -3.62 -27.67
N PRO A 180 23.47 -3.42 -26.34
CA PRO A 180 23.50 -2.08 -25.77
C PRO A 180 24.74 -1.36 -26.33
N THR A 181 24.52 -0.25 -27.04
CA THR A 181 25.61 0.63 -27.48
C THR A 181 26.29 1.17 -26.23
N PRO A 182 27.61 0.99 -26.06
CA PRO A 182 28.32 1.55 -24.93
C PRO A 182 28.20 3.07 -25.01
N LYS A 183 27.64 3.71 -23.98
CA LYS A 183 27.78 5.16 -23.79
C LYS A 183 29.24 5.42 -23.49
N VAL A 184 29.95 5.98 -24.47
CA VAL A 184 31.29 6.54 -24.28
C VAL A 184 31.21 7.75 -23.37
N PRO A 185 32.17 7.97 -22.45
CA PRO A 185 32.13 8.95 -21.38
C PRO A 185 32.11 10.41 -21.86
#